data_1f3659f8c2d83536d0eb8b025dd2179b
#
_entry.id   1f3659f8c2d83536d0eb8b025dd2179b
#
_cell.length_a   1.000
_cell.length_b   1.000
_cell.length_c   1.000
_cell.angle_alpha   90.00
_cell.angle_beta   90.00
_cell.angle_gamma   90.00
#
_symmetry.space_group_name_H-M   'P 1'
#
loop_
_entity.id
_entity.type
_entity.pdbx_description
1 polymer ?
#
loop_
_entity_poly.entity_id
_entity_poly.type
_entity_poly.pdbx_seq_one_letter_code
_entity_poly.pdbx_strand_id
1 'polypeptide(L)'
;DIDFRARVSGKEEGDFLAAKVAGNFDVHYSDIDSADHVLLVAFEPEEESPIVFLRINKNFKKRGLKVTSIASKGSIAMDKLKADFIKVAPGAEAAAVASVALTAKSVILLGERASESAGLISAALALAEKSGAKLAWIPRRAGERGALEAGAFPTLLPGGRPVADSAARVDIAAAWGIDSLPAEPGRTTHQIIEALGNGQLDAVVVGGVDAHDMLHSRTMLDVLKKTFVVSLEIAESTITEVADVVLPVAAVTEKSGSFLNWEGRARAFDAAVAESLNRSDVRILSALADV
;
A
#
# COMPACT_ATOMS: atom_id res chain seq x y z
N ASP A 1 -0.38 8.36 -16.26
CA ASP A 1 0.34 7.61 -15.21
C ASP A 1 -0.38 7.78 -13.88
N ILE A 2 -0.46 6.72 -13.07
CA ILE A 2 -1.08 6.74 -11.74
C ILE A 2 -0.30 5.80 -10.80
N ASP A 3 -0.01 6.27 -9.59
CA ASP A 3 0.54 5.45 -8.50
C ASP A 3 0.01 5.98 -7.16
N PHE A 4 -0.49 5.11 -6.30
CA PHE A 4 -0.96 5.49 -4.97
C PHE A 4 0.17 5.51 -3.92
N ARG A 5 1.34 4.98 -4.22
CA ARG A 5 2.44 4.80 -3.25
C ARG A 5 3.21 6.11 -3.04
N ALA A 6 2.63 7.03 -2.30
CA ALA A 6 3.28 8.27 -1.89
C ALA A 6 4.19 8.04 -0.67
N ARG A 7 5.17 7.15 -0.78
CA ARG A 7 6.13 6.73 0.23
C ARG A 7 7.34 6.06 -0.41
N VAL A 8 8.29 5.64 0.40
CA VAL A 8 9.40 4.80 -0.09
C VAL A 8 8.83 3.53 -0.73
N SER A 9 9.18 3.29 -1.96
CA SER A 9 8.73 2.14 -2.75
C SER A 9 9.81 1.72 -3.74
N GLY A 10 9.74 0.49 -4.23
CA GLY A 10 10.70 -0.06 -5.17
C GLY A 10 10.04 -0.96 -6.21
N LYS A 11 10.85 -1.37 -7.21
CA LYS A 11 10.39 -2.29 -8.25
C LYS A 11 10.00 -3.65 -7.68
N GLU A 12 10.78 -4.19 -6.73
CA GLU A 12 10.51 -5.47 -6.08
C GLU A 12 9.13 -5.48 -5.40
N GLU A 13 8.80 -4.40 -4.68
CA GLU A 13 7.47 -4.24 -4.10
C GLU A 13 6.40 -4.14 -5.17
N GLY A 14 6.65 -3.37 -6.23
CA GLY A 14 5.70 -3.22 -7.33
C GLY A 14 5.35 -4.55 -7.98
N ASP A 15 6.36 -5.35 -8.30
CA ASP A 15 6.20 -6.68 -8.88
C ASP A 15 5.45 -7.63 -7.91
N PHE A 16 5.77 -7.57 -6.63
CA PHE A 16 5.10 -8.36 -5.58
C PHE A 16 3.63 -7.99 -5.43
N LEU A 17 3.32 -6.70 -5.32
CA LEU A 17 1.94 -6.23 -5.16
C LEU A 17 1.08 -6.63 -6.35
N ALA A 18 1.60 -6.48 -7.57
CA ALA A 18 0.88 -6.84 -8.79
C ALA A 18 0.67 -8.35 -8.94
N ALA A 19 1.69 -9.17 -8.60
CA ALA A 19 1.66 -10.60 -8.89
C ALA A 19 1.10 -11.46 -7.75
N LYS A 20 1.18 -10.99 -6.50
CA LYS A 20 0.88 -11.81 -5.32
C LYS A 20 -0.15 -11.20 -4.36
N VAL A 21 -0.45 -9.91 -4.48
CA VAL A 21 -1.39 -9.22 -3.58
C VAL A 21 -2.67 -8.82 -4.30
N ALA A 22 -2.56 -8.13 -5.44
CA ALA A 22 -3.74 -7.70 -6.21
C ALA A 22 -4.57 -8.90 -6.67
N GLY A 23 -5.86 -8.86 -6.42
CA GLY A 23 -6.80 -9.95 -6.73
C GLY A 23 -6.63 -11.21 -5.89
N ASN A 24 -5.68 -11.25 -4.94
CA ASN A 24 -5.47 -12.41 -4.08
C ASN A 24 -6.00 -12.14 -2.66
N PHE A 25 -6.88 -13.03 -2.19
CA PHE A 25 -7.56 -12.95 -0.90
C PHE A 25 -7.43 -14.26 -0.10
N ASP A 26 -6.32 -14.99 -0.23
CA ASP A 26 -6.12 -16.33 0.32
C ASP A 26 -5.75 -16.34 1.80
N VAL A 27 -5.42 -15.18 2.39
CA VAL A 27 -5.02 -15.08 3.80
C VAL A 27 -5.99 -14.20 4.57
N HIS A 28 -6.48 -14.73 5.69
CA HIS A 28 -7.50 -14.08 6.51
C HIS A 28 -7.09 -14.01 7.99
N TYR A 29 -7.84 -13.24 8.78
CA TYR A 29 -7.68 -13.23 10.24
C TYR A 29 -7.80 -14.62 10.86
N SER A 30 -8.64 -15.52 10.30
CA SER A 30 -8.77 -16.90 10.76
C SER A 30 -7.49 -17.72 10.61
N ASP A 31 -6.63 -17.39 9.64
CA ASP A 31 -5.34 -18.03 9.48
C ASP A 31 -4.39 -17.65 10.62
N ILE A 32 -4.39 -16.38 11.02
CA ILE A 32 -3.66 -15.93 12.22
C ILE A 32 -4.20 -16.62 13.47
N ASP A 33 -5.54 -16.78 13.57
CA ASP A 33 -6.19 -17.44 14.70
C ASP A 33 -5.83 -18.93 14.81
N SER A 34 -5.54 -19.58 13.70
CA SER A 34 -5.22 -21.03 13.64
C SER A 34 -3.71 -21.33 13.53
N ALA A 35 -2.88 -20.32 13.27
CA ALA A 35 -1.44 -20.49 13.10
C ALA A 35 -0.77 -21.10 14.34
N ASP A 36 0.29 -21.87 14.12
CA ASP A 36 1.23 -22.35 15.14
C ASP A 36 2.40 -21.38 15.34
N HIS A 37 2.73 -20.62 14.30
CA HIS A 37 3.81 -19.64 14.29
C HIS A 37 3.47 -18.44 13.41
N VAL A 38 3.69 -17.23 13.90
CA VAL A 38 3.60 -15.98 13.14
C VAL A 38 4.99 -15.37 13.02
N LEU A 39 5.43 -15.10 11.79
CA LEU A 39 6.66 -14.37 11.50
C LEU A 39 6.30 -12.92 11.10
N LEU A 40 6.79 -11.95 11.85
CA LEU A 40 6.66 -10.52 11.58
C LEU A 40 7.91 -10.05 10.81
N VAL A 41 7.70 -9.55 9.60
CA VAL A 41 8.79 -9.08 8.71
C VAL A 41 8.57 -7.61 8.37
N ALA A 42 9.46 -6.74 8.83
CA ALA A 42 9.34 -5.29 8.66
C ALA A 42 7.95 -4.75 9.08
N PHE A 43 7.35 -5.36 10.09
CA PHE A 43 5.98 -5.11 10.53
C PHE A 43 5.92 -4.99 12.05
N GLU A 44 5.40 -3.85 12.53
CA GLU A 44 5.11 -3.60 13.94
C GLU A 44 3.59 -3.66 14.17
N PRO A 45 3.06 -4.79 14.64
CA PRO A 45 1.61 -5.03 14.58
C PRO A 45 0.79 -4.11 15.49
N GLU A 46 1.33 -3.65 16.63
CA GLU A 46 0.58 -2.80 17.56
C GLU A 46 0.38 -1.39 17.00
N GLU A 47 1.40 -0.85 16.33
CA GLU A 47 1.37 0.51 15.78
C GLU A 47 0.77 0.56 14.36
N GLU A 48 1.07 -0.44 13.54
CA GLU A 48 0.70 -0.42 12.12
C GLU A 48 -0.66 -1.07 11.82
N SER A 49 -1.07 -2.06 12.62
CA SER A 49 -2.36 -2.74 12.48
C SER A 49 -2.85 -3.33 13.81
N PRO A 50 -3.40 -2.50 14.72
CA PRO A 50 -3.74 -2.91 16.08
C PRO A 50 -4.68 -4.13 16.16
N ILE A 51 -5.57 -4.31 15.20
CA ILE A 51 -6.46 -5.48 15.16
C ILE A 51 -5.69 -6.77 14.89
N VAL A 52 -4.67 -6.74 14.05
CA VAL A 52 -3.76 -7.87 13.83
C VAL A 52 -3.01 -8.18 15.12
N PHE A 53 -2.48 -7.15 15.80
CA PHE A 53 -1.84 -7.32 17.11
C PHE A 53 -2.77 -7.99 18.13
N LEU A 54 -4.01 -7.52 18.25
CA LEU A 54 -4.98 -8.10 19.19
C LEU A 54 -5.27 -9.58 18.88
N ARG A 55 -5.32 -9.97 17.61
CA ARG A 55 -5.48 -11.37 17.20
C ARG A 55 -4.28 -12.22 17.61
N ILE A 56 -3.07 -11.75 17.30
CA ILE A 56 -1.82 -12.44 17.68
C ILE A 56 -1.74 -12.57 19.22
N ASN A 57 -1.96 -11.47 19.96
CA ASN A 57 -1.88 -11.45 21.41
C ASN A 57 -2.92 -12.38 22.08
N LYS A 58 -4.15 -12.41 21.56
CA LYS A 58 -5.17 -13.35 22.02
C LYS A 58 -4.73 -14.81 21.87
N ASN A 59 -4.16 -15.15 20.71
CA ASN A 59 -3.72 -16.51 20.42
C ASN A 59 -2.44 -16.87 21.18
N PHE A 60 -1.52 -15.93 21.33
CA PHE A 60 -0.35 -16.08 22.20
C PHE A 60 -0.78 -16.43 23.63
N LYS A 61 -1.70 -15.67 24.25
CA LYS A 61 -2.18 -15.90 25.61
C LYS A 61 -2.97 -17.19 25.77
N LYS A 62 -3.78 -17.58 24.77
CA LYS A 62 -4.68 -18.73 24.88
C LYS A 62 -4.04 -20.05 24.51
N ARG A 63 -3.14 -20.07 23.53
CA ARG A 63 -2.62 -21.28 22.91
C ARG A 63 -1.09 -21.36 22.86
N GLY A 64 -0.39 -20.31 23.34
CA GLY A 64 1.05 -20.24 23.25
C GLY A 64 1.56 -20.09 21.81
N LEU A 65 0.83 -19.34 20.96
CA LEU A 65 1.24 -19.03 19.59
C LEU A 65 2.69 -18.54 19.59
N LYS A 66 3.54 -19.19 18.82
CA LYS A 66 4.92 -18.72 18.62
C LYS A 66 4.92 -17.47 17.75
N VAL A 67 5.69 -16.46 18.17
CA VAL A 67 5.89 -15.23 17.39
C VAL A 67 7.38 -15.01 17.22
N THR A 68 7.81 -14.76 16.01
CA THR A 68 9.18 -14.32 15.68
C THR A 68 9.10 -12.96 14.99
N SER A 69 10.00 -12.05 15.36
CA SER A 69 10.09 -10.73 14.71
C SER A 69 11.50 -10.46 14.25
N ILE A 70 11.63 -9.97 13.03
CA ILE A 70 12.91 -9.57 12.43
C ILE A 70 12.89 -8.07 12.23
N ALA A 71 13.74 -7.36 12.96
CA ALA A 71 13.85 -5.90 12.88
C ALA A 71 15.20 -5.41 13.44
N SER A 72 15.54 -4.16 13.15
CA SER A 72 16.75 -3.52 13.69
C SER A 72 16.59 -3.09 15.16
N LYS A 73 15.35 -2.86 15.60
CA LYS A 73 15.02 -2.42 16.96
C LYS A 73 13.81 -3.17 17.48
N GLY A 74 13.86 -3.57 18.77
CA GLY A 74 12.74 -4.14 19.49
C GLY A 74 11.64 -3.11 19.76
N SER A 75 10.42 -3.60 19.99
CA SER A 75 9.24 -2.78 20.30
C SER A 75 8.49 -3.31 21.53
N ILE A 76 7.60 -2.49 22.06
CA ILE A 76 6.72 -2.86 23.18
C ILE A 76 5.82 -4.05 22.80
N ALA A 77 5.35 -4.12 21.56
CA ALA A 77 4.56 -5.25 21.10
C ALA A 77 5.32 -6.57 21.14
N MET A 78 6.59 -6.55 20.74
CA MET A 78 7.45 -7.74 20.81
C MET A 78 7.60 -8.24 22.24
N ASP A 79 7.78 -7.33 23.22
CA ASP A 79 7.85 -7.69 24.63
C ASP A 79 6.51 -8.27 25.14
N LYS A 80 5.38 -7.65 24.79
CA LYS A 80 4.03 -8.12 25.14
C LYS A 80 3.73 -9.52 24.58
N LEU A 81 4.24 -9.81 23.38
CA LEU A 81 4.08 -11.10 22.68
C LEU A 81 5.16 -12.12 23.07
N LYS A 82 6.16 -11.73 23.86
CA LYS A 82 7.36 -12.53 24.13
C LYS A 82 7.95 -13.10 22.84
N ALA A 83 8.04 -12.27 21.82
CA ALA A 83 8.49 -12.68 20.51
C ALA A 83 9.97 -13.09 20.52
N ASP A 84 10.30 -14.15 19.78
CA ASP A 84 11.69 -14.46 19.44
C ASP A 84 12.23 -13.34 18.55
N PHE A 85 12.98 -12.41 19.14
CA PHE A 85 13.47 -11.25 18.42
C PHE A 85 14.83 -11.52 17.76
N ILE A 86 14.82 -11.51 16.43
CA ILE A 86 16.03 -11.59 15.60
C ILE A 86 16.45 -10.18 15.23
N LYS A 87 17.39 -9.64 16.02
CA LYS A 87 17.96 -8.31 15.77
C LYS A 87 18.93 -8.34 14.61
N VAL A 88 18.71 -7.48 13.61
CA VAL A 88 19.57 -7.34 12.43
C VAL A 88 19.94 -5.89 12.17
N ALA A 89 21.05 -5.67 11.51
CA ALA A 89 21.35 -4.34 10.97
C ALA A 89 20.40 -4.02 9.81
N PRO A 90 20.03 -2.75 9.58
CA PRO A 90 19.26 -2.36 8.40
C PRO A 90 19.93 -2.89 7.12
N GLY A 91 19.13 -3.53 6.24
CA GLY A 91 19.60 -4.16 5.01
C GLY A 91 20.03 -5.63 5.15
N ALA A 92 20.09 -6.18 6.37
CA ALA A 92 20.42 -7.60 6.61
C ALA A 92 19.19 -8.49 6.85
N GLU A 93 17.99 -7.93 6.74
CA GLU A 93 16.72 -8.60 7.06
C GLU A 93 16.46 -9.81 6.15
N ALA A 94 16.79 -9.72 4.86
CA ALA A 94 16.57 -10.79 3.88
C ALA A 94 17.29 -12.09 4.27
N ALA A 95 18.55 -11.99 4.72
CA ALA A 95 19.33 -13.15 5.18
C ALA A 95 18.74 -13.76 6.46
N ALA A 96 18.24 -12.92 7.37
CA ALA A 96 17.60 -13.37 8.60
C ALA A 96 16.28 -14.11 8.31
N VAL A 97 15.45 -13.58 7.40
CA VAL A 97 14.21 -14.25 6.97
C VAL A 97 14.50 -15.64 6.43
N ALA A 98 15.50 -15.79 5.57
CA ALA A 98 15.87 -17.05 4.97
C ALA A 98 16.30 -18.13 6.01
N SER A 99 16.73 -17.71 7.20
CA SER A 99 17.16 -18.62 8.28
C SER A 99 16.03 -19.14 9.17
N VAL A 100 14.82 -18.57 9.09
CA VAL A 100 13.69 -18.95 9.95
C VAL A 100 13.07 -20.28 9.49
N ALA A 101 12.83 -21.18 10.43
CA ALA A 101 12.11 -22.42 10.15
C ALA A 101 10.60 -22.21 10.35
N LEU A 102 9.83 -22.43 9.30
CA LEU A 102 8.37 -22.35 9.29
C LEU A 102 7.75 -23.66 8.79
N THR A 103 6.45 -23.82 9.01
CA THR A 103 5.63 -24.93 8.54
C THR A 103 4.46 -24.42 7.70
N ALA A 104 3.71 -25.33 7.08
CA ALA A 104 2.49 -24.99 6.35
C ALA A 104 1.36 -24.40 7.24
N LYS A 105 1.51 -24.49 8.57
CA LYS A 105 0.59 -23.85 9.53
C LYS A 105 1.07 -22.48 10.02
N SER A 106 2.17 -21.99 9.49
CA SER A 106 2.73 -20.69 9.85
C SER A 106 2.17 -19.59 8.96
N VAL A 107 2.19 -18.36 9.46
CA VAL A 107 1.79 -17.16 8.71
C VAL A 107 2.92 -16.14 8.74
N ILE A 108 3.30 -15.62 7.57
CA ILE A 108 4.23 -14.51 7.43
C ILE A 108 3.40 -13.24 7.25
N LEU A 109 3.61 -12.26 8.12
CA LEU A 109 3.01 -10.94 8.01
C LEU A 109 4.09 -9.96 7.57
N LEU A 110 3.97 -9.50 6.31
CA LEU A 110 4.92 -8.61 5.66
C LEU A 110 4.37 -7.18 5.69
N GLY A 111 5.08 -6.29 6.36
CA GLY A 111 4.74 -4.85 6.37
C GLY A 111 5.25 -4.12 5.14
N GLU A 112 4.69 -2.94 4.87
CA GLU A 112 5.10 -2.12 3.71
C GLU A 112 6.55 -1.64 3.80
N ARG A 113 7.12 -1.51 5.00
CA ARG A 113 8.54 -1.17 5.19
C ARG A 113 9.51 -2.22 4.64
N ALA A 114 9.02 -3.40 4.25
CA ALA A 114 9.86 -4.38 3.56
C ALA A 114 10.41 -3.84 2.23
N SER A 115 9.76 -2.85 1.62
CA SER A 115 10.26 -2.15 0.43
C SER A 115 11.54 -1.35 0.65
N GLU A 116 11.89 -1.05 1.90
CA GLU A 116 13.10 -0.30 2.27
C GLU A 116 14.36 -1.19 2.31
N SER A 117 14.20 -2.53 2.31
CA SER A 117 15.30 -3.49 2.38
C SER A 117 15.32 -4.36 1.13
N ALA A 118 16.36 -4.19 0.31
CA ALA A 118 16.51 -4.91 -0.96
C ALA A 118 16.52 -6.44 -0.75
N GLY A 119 15.73 -7.16 -1.54
CA GLY A 119 15.61 -8.61 -1.50
C GLY A 119 14.79 -9.17 -0.34
N LEU A 120 14.25 -8.33 0.54
CA LEU A 120 13.50 -8.79 1.71
C LEU A 120 12.16 -9.40 1.31
N ILE A 121 11.45 -8.81 0.37
CA ILE A 121 10.18 -9.33 -0.14
C ILE A 121 10.41 -10.66 -0.84
N SER A 122 11.43 -10.74 -1.69
CA SER A 122 11.82 -11.99 -2.37
C SER A 122 12.20 -13.10 -1.38
N ALA A 123 12.92 -12.76 -0.31
CA ALA A 123 13.27 -13.72 0.74
C ALA A 123 12.03 -14.24 1.49
N ALA A 124 11.07 -13.36 1.79
CA ALA A 124 9.81 -13.74 2.43
C ALA A 124 8.95 -14.63 1.52
N LEU A 125 8.89 -14.33 0.22
CA LEU A 125 8.22 -15.18 -0.77
C LEU A 125 8.86 -16.56 -0.87
N ALA A 126 10.19 -16.62 -1.01
CA ALA A 126 10.92 -17.88 -1.09
C ALA A 126 10.74 -18.73 0.17
N LEU A 127 10.70 -18.10 1.36
CA LEU A 127 10.42 -18.78 2.62
C LEU A 127 8.99 -19.34 2.65
N ALA A 128 8.01 -18.56 2.21
CA ALA A 128 6.61 -18.98 2.12
C ALA A 128 6.46 -20.19 1.18
N GLU A 129 7.03 -20.13 -0.01
CA GLU A 129 7.01 -21.23 -0.99
C GLU A 129 7.69 -22.49 -0.45
N LYS A 130 8.88 -22.36 0.14
CA LYS A 130 9.64 -23.49 0.70
C LYS A 130 8.93 -24.17 1.86
N SER A 131 8.28 -23.40 2.74
CA SER A 131 7.65 -23.92 3.96
C SER A 131 6.19 -24.29 3.81
N GLY A 132 5.52 -23.81 2.74
CA GLY A 132 4.07 -23.84 2.58
C GLY A 132 3.34 -22.85 3.50
N ALA A 133 4.07 -21.96 4.19
CA ALA A 133 3.48 -20.93 5.04
C ALA A 133 2.68 -19.92 4.21
N LYS A 134 1.56 -19.45 4.78
CA LYS A 134 0.80 -18.34 4.16
C LYS A 134 1.56 -17.02 4.32
N LEU A 135 1.48 -16.16 3.31
CA LEU A 135 2.06 -14.81 3.34
C LEU A 135 0.98 -13.77 3.12
N ALA A 136 0.89 -12.79 4.01
CA ALA A 136 0.00 -11.64 3.89
C ALA A 136 0.80 -10.34 3.88
N TRP A 137 0.44 -9.43 2.97
CA TRP A 137 0.92 -8.05 2.99
C TRP A 137 -0.02 -7.19 3.82
N ILE A 138 0.52 -6.45 4.78
CA ILE A 138 -0.24 -5.58 5.68
C ILE A 138 0.12 -4.13 5.40
N PRO A 139 -0.76 -3.38 4.73
CA PRO A 139 -0.55 -1.94 4.51
C PRO A 139 -0.72 -1.16 5.81
N ARG A 140 -0.02 -0.04 5.93
CA ARG A 140 -0.13 0.88 7.07
C ARG A 140 -1.30 1.84 6.93
N ARG A 141 -1.60 2.25 5.70
CA ARG A 141 -2.63 3.25 5.42
C ARG A 141 -3.95 2.59 5.04
N ALA A 142 -5.02 3.10 5.61
CA ALA A 142 -6.37 2.76 5.16
C ALA A 142 -6.54 3.22 3.70
N GLY A 143 -7.06 2.35 2.85
CA GLY A 143 -7.27 2.65 1.44
C GLY A 143 -6.19 2.11 0.49
N GLU A 144 -4.96 1.81 0.93
CA GLU A 144 -3.91 1.28 0.04
C GLU A 144 -4.33 -0.04 -0.63
N ARG A 145 -4.93 -0.96 0.12
CA ARG A 145 -5.46 -2.19 -0.48
C ARG A 145 -6.57 -1.90 -1.48
N GLY A 146 -7.47 -0.96 -1.17
CA GLY A 146 -8.54 -0.55 -2.09
C GLY A 146 -8.01 0.12 -3.35
N ALA A 147 -6.99 0.98 -3.23
CA ALA A 147 -6.34 1.63 -4.36
C ALA A 147 -5.67 0.60 -5.30
N LEU A 148 -5.00 -0.41 -4.74
CA LEU A 148 -4.40 -1.50 -5.51
C LEU A 148 -5.45 -2.28 -6.30
N GLU A 149 -6.57 -2.68 -5.66
CA GLU A 149 -7.66 -3.41 -6.31
C GLU A 149 -8.44 -2.56 -7.33
N ALA A 150 -8.48 -1.24 -7.11
CA ALA A 150 -9.08 -0.30 -8.07
C ALA A 150 -8.20 -0.03 -9.29
N GLY A 151 -6.97 -0.54 -9.32
CA GLY A 151 -6.02 -0.31 -10.42
C GLY A 151 -5.35 1.06 -10.37
N ALA A 152 -5.35 1.76 -9.23
CA ALA A 152 -4.57 2.98 -9.04
C ALA A 152 -3.07 2.68 -8.89
N PHE A 153 -2.53 1.91 -9.83
CA PHE A 153 -1.20 1.35 -9.79
C PHE A 153 -0.61 1.21 -11.20
N PRO A 154 0.69 1.48 -11.41
CA PRO A 154 1.27 1.59 -12.76
C PRO A 154 1.07 0.38 -13.67
N THR A 155 1.03 -0.82 -13.11
CA THR A 155 0.98 -2.07 -13.86
C THR A 155 -0.39 -2.75 -13.86
N LEU A 156 -1.39 -2.16 -13.19
CA LEU A 156 -2.69 -2.77 -12.98
C LEU A 156 -3.85 -1.94 -13.54
N LEU A 157 -4.88 -2.64 -13.93
CA LEU A 157 -6.23 -2.17 -14.19
C LEU A 157 -7.15 -2.58 -13.02
N PRO A 158 -8.36 -2.02 -12.92
CA PRO A 158 -9.35 -2.42 -11.92
C PRO A 158 -9.54 -3.93 -11.82
N GLY A 159 -9.67 -4.43 -10.58
CA GLY A 159 -9.77 -5.86 -10.28
C GLY A 159 -8.44 -6.58 -10.23
N GLY A 160 -7.32 -5.86 -10.06
CA GLY A 160 -5.98 -6.45 -9.99
C GLY A 160 -5.49 -7.07 -11.31
N ARG A 161 -6.08 -6.69 -12.43
CA ARG A 161 -5.76 -7.22 -13.76
C ARG A 161 -4.55 -6.53 -14.37
N PRO A 162 -3.57 -7.25 -14.92
CA PRO A 162 -2.37 -6.62 -15.50
C PRO A 162 -2.69 -5.72 -16.70
N VAL A 163 -2.06 -4.55 -16.79
CA VAL A 163 -2.11 -3.67 -17.97
C VAL A 163 -1.62 -4.41 -19.24
N ALA A 164 -0.65 -5.29 -19.11
CA ALA A 164 -0.12 -6.09 -20.22
C ALA A 164 -1.15 -7.10 -20.80
N ASP A 165 -2.19 -7.48 -20.06
CA ASP A 165 -3.24 -8.38 -20.52
C ASP A 165 -4.18 -7.67 -21.50
N SER A 166 -4.16 -8.10 -22.77
CA SER A 166 -5.00 -7.51 -23.81
C SER A 166 -6.49 -7.69 -23.57
N ALA A 167 -6.92 -8.83 -23.00
CA ALA A 167 -8.32 -9.07 -22.67
C ALA A 167 -8.79 -8.14 -21.57
N ALA A 168 -7.97 -7.91 -20.52
CA ALA A 168 -8.27 -6.95 -19.48
C ALA A 168 -8.45 -5.53 -20.02
N ARG A 169 -7.57 -5.10 -20.95
CA ARG A 169 -7.69 -3.77 -21.58
C ARG A 169 -8.99 -3.62 -22.40
N VAL A 170 -9.34 -4.63 -23.16
CA VAL A 170 -10.59 -4.62 -23.95
C VAL A 170 -11.82 -4.52 -23.06
N ASP A 171 -11.88 -5.33 -22.02
CA ASP A 171 -13.02 -5.34 -21.09
C ASP A 171 -13.16 -4.00 -20.34
N ILE A 172 -12.06 -3.43 -19.85
CA ILE A 172 -12.09 -2.16 -19.12
C ILE A 172 -12.37 -0.99 -20.08
N ALA A 173 -11.79 -0.98 -21.28
CA ALA A 173 -12.09 0.04 -22.29
C ALA A 173 -13.59 0.04 -22.63
N ALA A 174 -14.17 -1.12 -22.84
CA ALA A 174 -15.60 -1.29 -23.09
C ALA A 174 -16.45 -0.79 -21.89
N ALA A 175 -16.05 -1.13 -20.66
CA ALA A 175 -16.76 -0.69 -19.46
C ALA A 175 -16.70 0.83 -19.25
N TRP A 176 -15.59 1.47 -19.63
CA TRP A 176 -15.41 2.92 -19.54
C TRP A 176 -15.90 3.70 -20.77
N GLY A 177 -16.30 3.01 -21.85
CA GLY A 177 -16.77 3.64 -23.07
C GLY A 177 -15.67 4.39 -23.84
N ILE A 178 -14.41 3.91 -23.75
CA ILE A 178 -13.26 4.48 -24.46
C ILE A 178 -12.72 3.52 -25.51
N ASP A 179 -12.03 4.04 -26.51
CA ASP A 179 -11.57 3.24 -27.65
C ASP A 179 -10.46 2.27 -27.28
N SER A 180 -9.52 2.67 -26.44
CA SER A 180 -8.37 1.85 -26.07
C SER A 180 -7.71 2.30 -24.77
N LEU A 181 -6.93 1.40 -24.17
CA LEU A 181 -6.06 1.66 -23.03
C LEU A 181 -4.59 1.42 -23.43
N PRO A 182 -3.64 2.16 -22.82
CA PRO A 182 -2.21 1.92 -23.00
C PRO A 182 -1.86 0.45 -22.69
N ALA A 183 -0.97 -0.15 -23.50
CA ALA A 183 -0.48 -1.51 -23.30
C ALA A 183 0.74 -1.58 -22.37
N GLU A 184 1.47 -0.48 -22.28
CA GLU A 184 2.66 -0.36 -21.46
C GLU A 184 2.30 0.10 -20.04
N PRO A 185 3.02 -0.38 -19.03
CA PRO A 185 2.88 0.11 -17.65
C PRO A 185 3.09 1.61 -17.56
N GLY A 186 2.33 2.24 -16.65
CA GLY A 186 2.53 3.63 -16.26
C GLY A 186 3.81 3.81 -15.43
N ARG A 187 4.13 5.08 -15.13
CA ARG A 187 5.25 5.46 -14.27
C ARG A 187 4.88 5.29 -12.80
N THR A 188 5.84 4.84 -12.00
CA THR A 188 5.75 4.90 -10.53
C THR A 188 5.84 6.34 -10.05
N THR A 189 5.44 6.62 -8.80
CA THR A 189 5.53 7.96 -8.21
C THR A 189 6.93 8.57 -8.38
N HIS A 190 7.99 7.79 -8.14
CA HIS A 190 9.36 8.28 -8.34
C HIS A 190 9.65 8.64 -9.81
N GLN A 191 9.24 7.79 -10.74
CA GLN A 191 9.39 8.04 -12.18
C GLN A 191 8.53 9.21 -12.68
N ILE A 192 7.35 9.44 -12.06
CA ILE A 192 6.53 10.64 -12.34
C ILE A 192 7.29 11.90 -11.95
N ILE A 193 7.85 11.96 -10.74
CA ILE A 193 8.65 13.11 -10.27
C ILE A 193 9.88 13.32 -11.15
N GLU A 194 10.56 12.25 -11.55
CA GLU A 194 11.68 12.32 -12.48
C GLU A 194 11.26 12.87 -13.85
N ALA A 195 10.16 12.38 -14.40
CA ALA A 195 9.63 12.81 -15.70
C ALA A 195 9.18 14.29 -15.69
N LEU A 196 8.62 14.77 -14.59
CA LEU A 196 8.33 16.19 -14.37
C LEU A 196 9.61 17.02 -14.34
N GLY A 197 10.62 16.56 -13.60
CA GLY A 197 11.92 17.24 -13.51
C GLY A 197 12.67 17.32 -14.84
N ASN A 198 12.46 16.36 -15.73
CA ASN A 198 13.07 16.29 -17.06
C ASN A 198 12.20 16.92 -18.17
N GLY A 199 11.04 17.50 -17.85
CA GLY A 199 10.14 18.10 -18.83
C GLY A 199 9.46 17.10 -19.77
N GLN A 200 9.32 15.83 -19.36
CA GLN A 200 8.56 14.82 -20.09
C GLN A 200 7.07 14.82 -19.70
N LEU A 201 6.75 15.43 -18.58
CA LEU A 201 5.41 15.71 -18.10
C LEU A 201 5.33 17.20 -17.73
N ASP A 202 4.24 17.84 -18.06
CA ASP A 202 4.02 19.27 -17.85
C ASP A 202 3.16 19.56 -16.62
N ALA A 203 2.39 18.57 -16.16
CA ALA A 203 1.43 18.75 -15.08
C ALA A 203 1.27 17.49 -14.24
N VAL A 204 0.80 17.66 -13.01
CA VAL A 204 0.47 16.58 -12.09
C VAL A 204 -0.73 16.91 -11.22
N VAL A 205 -1.56 15.91 -10.97
CA VAL A 205 -2.59 15.95 -9.94
C VAL A 205 -2.08 15.18 -8.72
N VAL A 206 -2.06 15.84 -7.55
CA VAL A 206 -1.59 15.26 -6.29
C VAL A 206 -2.73 15.28 -5.28
N GLY A 207 -3.04 14.14 -4.67
CA GLY A 207 -4.11 14.06 -3.67
C GLY A 207 -3.69 13.28 -2.43
N GLY A 208 -3.83 13.89 -1.24
CA GLY A 208 -3.58 13.25 0.05
C GLY A 208 -2.13 12.81 0.25
N VAL A 209 -1.16 13.54 -0.27
CA VAL A 209 0.28 13.21 -0.20
C VAL A 209 0.97 14.12 0.81
N ASP A 210 1.65 13.52 1.79
CA ASP A 210 2.64 14.24 2.60
C ASP A 210 4.02 14.13 1.93
N ALA A 211 4.58 15.25 1.52
CA ALA A 211 5.89 15.28 0.88
C ALA A 211 7.01 14.73 1.78
N HIS A 212 6.85 14.81 3.12
CA HIS A 212 7.85 14.31 4.06
C HIS A 212 7.90 12.78 4.13
N ASP A 213 6.87 12.09 3.69
CA ASP A 213 6.85 10.63 3.58
C ASP A 213 7.66 10.11 2.37
N MET A 214 8.02 11.03 1.46
CA MET A 214 8.75 10.69 0.25
C MET A 214 10.26 10.68 0.45
N LEU A 215 10.92 9.73 -0.20
CA LEU A 215 12.38 9.78 -0.34
C LEU A 215 12.76 11.01 -1.17
N HIS A 216 13.74 11.79 -0.68
CA HIS A 216 14.17 13.04 -1.34
C HIS A 216 13.07 14.10 -1.46
N SER A 217 12.29 14.30 -0.40
CA SER A 217 11.17 15.26 -0.33
C SER A 217 11.50 16.67 -0.83
N ARG A 218 12.71 17.17 -0.55
CA ARG A 218 13.17 18.49 -1.04
C ARG A 218 13.24 18.53 -2.56
N THR A 219 13.87 17.52 -3.17
CA THR A 219 13.97 17.42 -4.64
C THR A 219 12.57 17.35 -5.27
N MET A 220 11.66 16.57 -4.69
CA MET A 220 10.29 16.50 -5.12
C MET A 220 9.61 17.87 -5.09
N LEU A 221 9.66 18.59 -3.97
CA LEU A 221 9.09 19.93 -3.83
C LEU A 221 9.72 20.95 -4.81
N ASP A 222 11.03 20.86 -5.06
CA ASP A 222 11.72 21.74 -6.02
C ASP A 222 11.32 21.45 -7.47
N VAL A 223 10.95 20.22 -7.79
CA VAL A 223 10.36 19.84 -9.09
C VAL A 223 8.94 20.37 -9.18
N LEU A 224 8.10 20.15 -8.17
CA LEU A 224 6.71 20.59 -8.15
C LEU A 224 6.58 22.11 -8.28
N LYS A 225 7.44 22.91 -7.67
CA LYS A 225 7.50 24.39 -7.85
C LYS A 225 7.68 24.86 -9.29
N LYS A 226 8.10 24.00 -10.19
CA LYS A 226 8.38 24.32 -11.60
C LYS A 226 7.41 23.64 -12.57
N THR A 227 6.43 22.94 -12.03
CA THR A 227 5.45 22.12 -12.75
C THR A 227 4.07 22.65 -12.47
N PHE A 228 3.12 22.51 -13.39
CA PHE A 228 1.72 22.82 -13.11
C PHE A 228 1.13 21.75 -12.17
N VAL A 229 0.76 22.15 -10.97
CA VAL A 229 0.29 21.26 -9.91
C VAL A 229 -1.17 21.55 -9.54
N VAL A 230 -2.02 20.54 -9.64
CA VAL A 230 -3.36 20.54 -9.08
C VAL A 230 -3.34 19.69 -7.80
N SER A 231 -3.68 20.29 -6.68
CA SER A 231 -3.71 19.63 -5.36
C SER A 231 -5.15 19.33 -4.92
N LEU A 232 -5.40 18.08 -4.52
CA LEU A 232 -6.66 17.64 -3.90
C LEU A 232 -6.38 17.35 -2.42
N GLU A 233 -6.76 18.28 -1.53
CA GLU A 233 -6.41 18.18 -0.11
C GLU A 233 -7.57 18.55 0.81
N ILE A 234 -7.58 17.99 2.00
CA ILE A 234 -8.53 18.29 3.08
C ILE A 234 -8.05 19.42 4.00
N ALA A 235 -6.78 19.77 3.93
CA ALA A 235 -6.14 20.80 4.75
C ALA A 235 -4.92 21.37 4.03
N GLU A 236 -4.44 22.51 4.50
CA GLU A 236 -3.17 23.09 4.04
C GLU A 236 -2.00 22.14 4.31
N SER A 237 -1.11 22.01 3.33
CA SER A 237 0.04 21.10 3.35
C SER A 237 1.20 21.68 2.54
N THR A 238 2.38 21.07 2.62
CA THR A 238 3.52 21.44 1.78
C THR A 238 3.25 21.30 0.28
N ILE A 239 2.28 20.45 -0.09
CA ILE A 239 1.85 20.34 -1.50
C ILE A 239 0.97 21.51 -1.88
N THR A 240 0.01 21.93 -1.02
CA THR A 240 -0.85 23.08 -1.32
C THR A 240 -0.06 24.38 -1.41
N GLU A 241 1.06 24.51 -0.69
CA GLU A 241 1.95 25.68 -0.76
C GLU A 241 2.63 25.85 -2.13
N VAL A 242 2.80 24.76 -2.86
CA VAL A 242 3.49 24.76 -4.17
C VAL A 242 2.52 24.54 -5.34
N ALA A 243 1.23 24.32 -5.07
CA ALA A 243 0.23 24.05 -6.09
C ALA A 243 -0.25 25.32 -6.78
N ASP A 244 -0.47 25.24 -8.11
CA ASP A 244 -1.09 26.31 -8.89
C ASP A 244 -2.61 26.36 -8.66
N VAL A 245 -3.22 25.18 -8.44
CA VAL A 245 -4.65 25.03 -8.16
C VAL A 245 -4.84 24.12 -6.96
N VAL A 246 -5.59 24.58 -5.96
CA VAL A 246 -5.99 23.77 -4.81
C VAL A 246 -7.50 23.55 -4.88
N LEU A 247 -7.90 22.28 -4.92
CA LEU A 247 -9.28 21.83 -4.91
C LEU A 247 -9.58 21.15 -3.57
N PRO A 248 -10.28 21.82 -2.64
CA PRO A 248 -10.64 21.22 -1.35
C PRO A 248 -11.54 20.00 -1.55
N VAL A 249 -11.18 18.88 -0.94
CA VAL A 249 -11.93 17.63 -0.99
C VAL A 249 -12.64 17.35 0.32
N ALA A 250 -13.77 16.66 0.23
CA ALA A 250 -14.52 16.22 1.40
C ALA A 250 -13.68 15.26 2.26
N ALA A 251 -13.66 15.48 3.57
CA ALA A 251 -13.07 14.54 4.52
C ALA A 251 -13.84 13.20 4.51
N VAL A 252 -13.25 12.15 5.05
CA VAL A 252 -13.88 10.82 5.09
C VAL A 252 -15.25 10.84 5.79
N THR A 253 -15.45 11.73 6.75
CA THR A 253 -16.72 11.92 7.48
C THR A 253 -17.79 12.66 6.66
N GLU A 254 -17.42 13.31 5.57
CA GLU A 254 -18.28 14.14 4.73
C GLU A 254 -18.67 13.46 3.41
N LYS A 255 -18.17 12.24 3.17
CA LYS A 255 -18.43 11.46 1.96
C LYS A 255 -18.78 10.02 2.29
N SER A 256 -19.50 9.35 1.41
CA SER A 256 -19.69 7.90 1.44
C SER A 256 -18.61 7.19 0.64
N GLY A 257 -18.38 5.92 0.94
CA GLY A 257 -17.40 5.12 0.23
C GLY A 257 -17.30 3.71 0.76
N SER A 258 -16.20 3.03 0.46
CA SER A 258 -15.87 1.74 1.05
C SER A 258 -14.38 1.62 1.30
N PHE A 259 -14.03 0.97 2.40
CA PHE A 259 -12.67 0.53 2.67
C PHE A 259 -12.53 -0.95 2.37
N LEU A 260 -11.39 -1.32 1.82
CA LEU A 260 -10.98 -2.70 1.67
C LEU A 260 -9.84 -2.96 2.66
N ASN A 261 -10.01 -3.92 3.58
CA ASN A 261 -8.94 -4.25 4.51
C ASN A 261 -7.90 -5.17 3.84
N TRP A 262 -6.80 -5.47 4.55
CA TRP A 262 -5.71 -6.27 4.03
C TRP A 262 -6.12 -7.71 3.58
N GLU A 263 -7.18 -8.29 4.18
CA GLU A 263 -7.71 -9.60 3.80
C GLU A 263 -8.75 -9.56 2.66
N GLY A 264 -8.98 -8.37 2.05
CA GLY A 264 -9.92 -8.20 0.95
C GLY A 264 -11.38 -7.99 1.36
N ARG A 265 -11.66 -7.74 2.65
CA ARG A 265 -13.02 -7.52 3.12
C ARG A 265 -13.45 -6.08 2.91
N ALA A 266 -14.44 -5.87 2.06
CA ALA A 266 -15.04 -4.57 1.84
C ALA A 266 -15.98 -4.16 2.99
N ARG A 267 -15.92 -2.89 3.38
CA ARG A 267 -16.84 -2.24 4.32
C ARG A 267 -17.28 -0.91 3.76
N ALA A 268 -18.54 -0.80 3.45
CA ALA A 268 -19.16 0.46 3.08
C ALA A 268 -19.33 1.36 4.31
N PHE A 269 -19.29 2.66 4.07
CA PHE A 269 -19.60 3.70 5.05
C PHE A 269 -20.37 4.83 4.39
N ASP A 270 -21.24 5.47 5.16
CA ASP A 270 -21.99 6.65 4.75
C ASP A 270 -21.37 7.91 5.32
N ALA A 271 -21.70 9.05 4.74
CA ALA A 271 -21.33 10.36 5.26
C ALA A 271 -21.95 10.54 6.66
N ALA A 272 -21.11 10.89 7.64
CA ALA A 272 -21.57 11.23 8.99
C ALA A 272 -22.00 12.70 9.08
N VAL A 273 -21.46 13.56 8.22
CA VAL A 273 -21.79 14.99 8.08
C VAL A 273 -22.54 15.16 6.76
N ALA A 274 -23.85 15.37 6.85
CA ALA A 274 -24.72 15.36 5.67
C ALA A 274 -24.67 16.63 4.81
N GLU A 275 -24.26 17.78 5.38
CA GLU A 275 -24.36 19.09 4.74
C GLU A 275 -22.97 19.71 4.50
N SER A 276 -22.01 18.91 4.06
CA SER A 276 -20.71 19.44 3.64
C SER A 276 -20.82 20.20 2.31
N LEU A 277 -20.16 21.35 2.24
CA LEU A 277 -19.96 22.10 1.00
C LEU A 277 -18.85 21.53 0.12
N ASN A 278 -17.99 20.69 0.72
CA ASN A 278 -16.87 20.05 0.02
C ASN A 278 -17.36 18.92 -0.89
N ARG A 279 -16.73 18.79 -2.06
CA ARG A 279 -17.03 17.71 -2.99
C ARG A 279 -16.10 16.52 -2.74
N SER A 280 -16.61 15.31 -2.94
CA SER A 280 -15.74 14.13 -2.89
C SER A 280 -14.71 14.12 -4.03
N ASP A 281 -13.58 13.47 -3.80
CA ASP A 281 -12.50 13.32 -4.79
C ASP A 281 -13.04 12.81 -6.14
N VAL A 282 -13.92 11.81 -6.11
CA VAL A 282 -14.55 11.25 -7.32
C VAL A 282 -15.32 12.32 -8.11
N ARG A 283 -16.09 13.18 -7.44
CA ARG A 283 -16.84 14.25 -8.11
C ARG A 283 -15.93 15.32 -8.71
N ILE A 284 -14.83 15.62 -8.02
CA ILE A 284 -13.84 16.59 -8.52
C ILE A 284 -13.13 16.01 -9.73
N LEU A 285 -12.63 14.76 -9.64
CA LEU A 285 -11.95 14.09 -10.75
C LEU A 285 -12.87 13.90 -11.96
N SER A 286 -14.16 13.57 -11.76
CA SER A 286 -15.13 13.49 -12.85
C SER A 286 -15.32 14.84 -13.51
N ALA A 287 -15.46 15.93 -12.73
CA ALA A 287 -15.61 17.26 -13.28
C ALA A 287 -14.36 17.73 -14.06
N LEU A 288 -13.17 17.34 -13.63
CA LEU A 288 -11.93 17.60 -14.37
C LEU A 288 -11.84 16.81 -15.68
N ALA A 289 -12.43 15.62 -15.72
CA ALA A 289 -12.45 14.81 -16.95
C ALA A 289 -13.48 15.27 -17.97
N ASP A 290 -14.48 16.04 -17.56
CA ASP A 290 -15.54 16.58 -18.43
C ASP A 290 -15.14 17.89 -19.14
N VAL A 291 -13.96 18.48 -18.83
CA VAL A 291 -13.43 19.73 -19.41
C VAL A 291 -12.46 19.42 -20.56
#